data_7a34dd20efbcfa629975bb6d81788a29
#
_entry.id   7a34dd20efbcfa629975bb6d81788a29
#
_cell.length_a   1.000
_cell.length_b   1.000
_cell.length_c   1.000
_cell.angle_alpha   90.00
_cell.angle_beta   90.00
_cell.angle_gamma   90.00
#
_symmetry.space_group_name_H-M   'P 1'
#
loop_
_entity.id
_entity.type
_entity.pdbx_description
1 polymer ?
#
loop_
_entity_poly.entity_id
_entity_poly.type
_entity_poly.pdbx_seq_one_letter_code
_entity_poly.pdbx_strand_id
1 'polypeptide(L)'
;MKRYIFLIAVLAAVLSSCSEKKNVITVNTPERPAGQESVLGLRTEPLETVRIGVVGLGMRGGSAVDRLTFVPDCSITAICDIEQDRVDRSAARLEAKGIAEVLTFGGKAESWKELCESPEVDLV
;
A
#
# COMPACT_ATOMS: atom_id res chain seq x y z
N MET A 1 39.26 -31.84 44.35
CA MET A 1 39.46 -30.51 43.73
C MET A 1 39.41 -30.55 42.18
N LYS A 2 40.19 -31.40 41.50
CA LYS A 2 40.24 -31.44 40.01
C LYS A 2 38.88 -31.73 39.33
N ARG A 3 37.99 -32.52 39.93
CA ARG A 3 36.67 -32.87 39.36
C ARG A 3 35.69 -31.65 39.33
N TYR A 4 35.76 -30.76 40.30
CA TYR A 4 34.90 -29.57 40.38
C TYR A 4 35.38 -28.47 39.42
N ILE A 5 36.69 -28.37 39.17
CA ILE A 5 37.24 -27.45 38.22
C ILE A 5 36.75 -27.78 36.80
N PHE A 6 36.67 -29.07 36.46
CA PHE A 6 36.19 -29.54 35.16
C PHE A 6 34.70 -29.23 34.97
N LEU A 7 33.89 -29.43 36.02
CA LEU A 7 32.47 -29.12 36.00
C LEU A 7 32.19 -27.60 35.83
N ILE A 8 32.98 -26.77 36.51
CA ILE A 8 32.85 -25.30 36.39
C ILE A 8 33.27 -24.83 34.98
N ALA A 9 34.31 -25.41 34.39
CA ALA A 9 34.76 -25.10 33.05
C ALA A 9 33.71 -25.47 31.99
N VAL A 10 33.05 -26.62 32.13
CA VAL A 10 31.97 -27.06 31.24
C VAL A 10 30.73 -26.13 31.35
N LEU A 11 30.36 -25.74 32.58
CA LEU A 11 29.25 -24.86 32.83
C LEU A 11 29.50 -23.46 32.25
N ALA A 12 30.72 -22.94 32.35
CA ALA A 12 31.11 -21.64 31.75
C ALA A 12 31.08 -21.68 30.22
N ALA A 13 31.45 -22.78 29.58
CA ALA A 13 31.41 -22.96 28.14
C ALA A 13 29.97 -22.96 27.58
N VAL A 14 29.02 -23.53 28.34
CA VAL A 14 27.60 -23.54 27.94
C VAL A 14 26.96 -22.15 28.03
N LEU A 15 27.39 -21.34 28.99
CA LEU A 15 26.85 -19.96 29.15
C LEU A 15 27.39 -18.96 28.10
N SER A 16 28.48 -19.29 27.40
CA SER A 16 29.05 -18.40 26.35
C SER A 16 28.45 -18.63 24.99
N SER A 17 27.49 -19.55 24.81
CA SER A 17 26.96 -19.96 23.51
C SER A 17 25.76 -19.10 23.03
N CYS A 18 25.30 -18.12 23.79
CA CYS A 18 24.19 -17.24 23.38
C CYS A 18 24.68 -15.87 22.98
N SER A 19 25.56 -15.78 21.98
CA SER A 19 25.76 -14.55 21.22
C SER A 19 24.87 -14.59 19.99
N GLU A 20 23.64 -14.12 20.13
CA GLU A 20 22.78 -13.82 18.96
C GLU A 20 23.48 -12.73 18.14
N LYS A 21 24.09 -13.15 17.03
CA LYS A 21 24.44 -12.21 15.97
C LYS A 21 23.14 -11.68 15.39
N LYS A 22 22.66 -10.54 15.87
CA LYS A 22 21.58 -9.81 15.21
C LYS A 22 22.07 -9.48 13.82
N ASN A 23 21.55 -10.17 12.82
CA ASN A 23 21.72 -9.78 11.42
C ASN A 23 20.97 -8.47 11.23
N VAL A 24 21.63 -7.37 11.47
CA VAL A 24 21.08 -6.02 11.16
C VAL A 24 21.21 -5.82 9.67
N ILE A 25 20.08 -5.90 8.97
CA ILE A 25 20.01 -5.50 7.57
C ILE A 25 19.94 -3.97 7.56
N THR A 26 21.04 -3.32 7.21
CA THR A 26 21.06 -1.87 7.02
C THR A 26 20.53 -1.59 5.62
N VAL A 27 19.32 -1.05 5.51
CA VAL A 27 18.76 -0.55 4.26
C VAL A 27 19.26 0.89 4.09
N ASN A 28 20.01 1.14 3.02
CA ASN A 28 20.45 2.49 2.69
C ASN A 28 19.25 3.24 2.10
N THR A 29 18.55 4.00 2.95
CA THR A 29 17.42 4.81 2.51
C THR A 29 17.97 6.11 1.94
N PRO A 30 17.69 6.44 0.67
CA PRO A 30 18.11 7.70 0.09
C PRO A 30 17.52 8.89 0.87
N GLU A 31 18.22 9.98 0.93
CA GLU A 31 17.70 11.21 1.51
C GLU A 31 16.43 11.64 0.77
N ARG A 32 15.46 12.14 1.52
CA ARG A 32 14.24 12.66 0.92
C ARG A 32 14.54 13.88 0.07
N PRO A 33 13.94 14.02 -1.12
CA PRO A 33 14.03 15.24 -1.91
C PRO A 33 13.61 16.47 -1.09
N ALA A 34 14.24 17.60 -1.38
CA ALA A 34 13.90 18.87 -0.72
C ALA A 34 12.41 19.20 -0.97
N GLY A 35 11.70 19.58 0.09
CA GLY A 35 10.26 19.89 0.04
C GLY A 35 9.33 18.67 0.18
N GLN A 36 9.87 17.46 0.31
CA GLN A 36 9.05 16.30 0.62
C GLN A 36 8.72 16.24 2.11
N GLU A 37 7.44 16.29 2.43
CA GLU A 37 6.94 16.19 3.80
C GLU A 37 6.58 14.74 4.18
N SER A 38 6.59 14.46 5.48
CA SER A 38 6.16 13.16 6.00
C SER A 38 4.63 13.14 6.09
N VAL A 39 4.03 12.13 5.49
CA VAL A 39 2.59 11.87 5.61
C VAL A 39 2.23 11.01 6.85
N LEU A 40 3.22 10.64 7.67
CA LEU A 40 2.98 9.95 8.92
C LEU A 40 2.22 10.89 9.87
N GLY A 41 0.99 10.52 10.19
CA GLY A 41 0.11 11.34 11.02
C GLY A 41 -0.77 12.32 10.25
N LEU A 42 -0.76 12.30 8.91
CA LEU A 42 -1.78 12.97 8.10
C LEU A 42 -3.16 12.49 8.55
N ARG A 43 -4.03 13.41 8.86
CA ARG A 43 -5.41 13.15 9.31
C ARG A 43 -6.33 14.13 8.63
N THR A 44 -7.55 13.69 8.40
CA THR A 44 -8.65 14.54 7.96
C THR A 44 -9.82 14.38 8.92
N GLU A 45 -10.75 15.30 8.90
CA GLU A 45 -12.03 15.13 9.59
C GLU A 45 -12.78 13.94 8.95
N PRO A 46 -13.62 13.23 9.74
CA PRO A 46 -14.42 12.12 9.22
C PRO A 46 -15.29 12.57 8.04
N LEU A 47 -15.27 11.79 6.98
CA LEU A 47 -16.11 11.97 5.80
C LEU A 47 -17.32 11.06 5.90
N GLU A 48 -18.50 11.54 5.51
CA GLU A 48 -19.71 10.71 5.42
C GLU A 48 -19.58 9.64 4.33
N THR A 49 -18.93 9.99 3.24
CA THR A 49 -18.61 9.06 2.14
C THR A 49 -17.19 9.34 1.66
N VAL A 50 -16.37 8.29 1.58
CA VAL A 50 -15.00 8.38 1.06
C VAL A 50 -15.02 8.14 -0.45
N ARG A 51 -14.58 9.11 -1.24
CA ARG A 51 -14.47 9.02 -2.69
C ARG A 51 -13.12 8.41 -3.05
N ILE A 52 -13.16 7.25 -3.67
CA ILE A 52 -11.98 6.41 -3.90
C ILE A 52 -11.56 6.46 -5.36
N GLY A 53 -10.28 6.78 -5.60
CA GLY A 53 -9.58 6.58 -6.86
C GLY A 53 -8.78 5.28 -6.83
N VAL A 54 -8.90 4.43 -7.84
CA VAL A 54 -8.15 3.17 -7.92
C VAL A 54 -7.13 3.21 -9.03
N VAL A 55 -5.84 3.11 -8.68
CA VAL A 55 -4.72 3.07 -9.63
C VAL A 55 -4.21 1.64 -9.78
N GLY A 56 -4.17 1.16 -11.02
CA GLY A 56 -3.76 -0.20 -11.36
C GLY A 56 -4.93 -1.17 -11.39
N LEU A 57 -5.46 -1.45 -12.58
CA LEU A 57 -6.65 -2.28 -12.81
C LEU A 57 -6.30 -3.69 -13.33
N GLY A 58 -5.09 -4.16 -13.02
CA GLY A 58 -4.70 -5.53 -13.28
C GLY A 58 -5.53 -6.54 -12.46
N MET A 59 -5.06 -7.78 -12.37
CA MET A 59 -5.79 -8.88 -11.72
C MET A 59 -6.26 -8.53 -10.30
N ARG A 60 -5.42 -7.90 -9.48
CA ARG A 60 -5.79 -7.52 -8.10
C ARG A 60 -6.62 -6.24 -8.04
N GLY A 61 -6.23 -5.19 -8.77
CA GLY A 61 -6.93 -3.91 -8.80
C GLY A 61 -8.35 -4.04 -9.35
N GLY A 62 -8.52 -4.75 -10.45
CA GLY A 62 -9.85 -5.04 -10.99
C GLY A 62 -10.75 -5.76 -9.98
N SER A 63 -10.22 -6.73 -9.23
CA SER A 63 -10.97 -7.39 -8.15
C SER A 63 -11.22 -6.46 -6.95
N ALA A 64 -10.31 -5.52 -6.66
CA ALA A 64 -10.50 -4.53 -5.59
C ALA A 64 -11.65 -3.58 -5.94
N VAL A 65 -11.70 -3.08 -7.17
CA VAL A 65 -12.81 -2.27 -7.69
C VAL A 65 -14.14 -3.00 -7.45
N ASP A 66 -14.24 -4.27 -7.83
CA ASP A 66 -15.46 -5.05 -7.63
C ASP A 66 -15.86 -5.17 -6.15
N ARG A 67 -14.91 -5.38 -5.24
CA ARG A 67 -15.18 -5.50 -3.79
C ARG A 67 -15.55 -4.18 -3.15
N LEU A 68 -14.93 -3.08 -3.57
CA LEU A 68 -15.21 -1.74 -3.03
C LEU A 68 -16.65 -1.31 -3.28
N THR A 69 -17.32 -1.81 -4.33
CA THR A 69 -18.76 -1.53 -4.58
C THR A 69 -19.69 -2.07 -3.48
N PHE A 70 -19.20 -2.93 -2.59
CA PHE A 70 -19.98 -3.50 -1.47
C PHE A 70 -19.60 -2.89 -0.11
N VAL A 71 -18.64 -1.97 -0.08
CA VAL A 71 -18.23 -1.32 1.17
C VAL A 71 -19.15 -0.13 1.43
N PRO A 72 -19.82 -0.07 2.59
CA PRO A 72 -20.66 1.08 2.93
C PRO A 72 -19.79 2.34 3.10
N ASP A 73 -20.39 3.48 2.86
CA ASP A 73 -19.77 4.80 3.01
C ASP A 73 -18.53 5.02 2.15
N CYS A 74 -18.42 4.23 1.05
CA CYS A 74 -17.39 4.36 0.04
C CYS A 74 -18.03 4.49 -1.35
N SER A 75 -17.45 5.34 -2.19
CA SER A 75 -17.82 5.43 -3.60
C SER A 75 -16.57 5.40 -4.48
N ILE A 76 -16.62 4.67 -5.58
CA ILE A 76 -15.55 4.70 -6.59
C ILE A 76 -15.86 5.86 -7.51
N THR A 77 -15.02 6.88 -7.49
CA THR A 77 -15.18 8.09 -8.30
C THR A 77 -14.17 8.18 -9.44
N ALA A 78 -13.06 7.45 -9.35
CA ALA A 78 -12.02 7.47 -10.36
C ALA A 78 -11.33 6.11 -10.51
N ILE A 79 -10.94 5.77 -11.72
CA ILE A 79 -10.13 4.58 -12.02
C ILE A 79 -9.01 4.93 -13.00
N CYS A 80 -7.85 4.28 -12.81
CA CYS A 80 -6.66 4.53 -13.63
C CYS A 80 -5.87 3.24 -13.90
N ASP A 81 -5.41 3.07 -15.13
CA ASP A 81 -4.37 2.10 -15.48
C ASP A 81 -3.58 2.64 -16.69
N ILE A 82 -2.32 2.23 -16.82
CA ILE A 82 -1.51 2.54 -18.00
C ILE A 82 -2.09 1.90 -19.28
N GLU A 83 -2.75 0.74 -19.11
CA GLU A 83 -3.40 0.01 -20.20
C GLU A 83 -4.85 0.47 -20.35
N GLN A 84 -5.16 1.17 -21.44
CA GLN A 84 -6.50 1.73 -21.69
C GLN A 84 -7.60 0.68 -21.66
N ASP A 85 -7.37 -0.50 -22.22
CA ASP A 85 -8.39 -1.58 -22.20
C ASP A 85 -8.72 -2.10 -20.81
N ARG A 86 -7.85 -1.95 -19.82
CA ARG A 86 -8.19 -2.27 -18.42
C ARG A 86 -9.11 -1.21 -17.83
N VAL A 87 -8.89 0.05 -18.17
CA VAL A 87 -9.76 1.15 -17.78
C VAL A 87 -11.16 0.93 -18.37
N ASP A 88 -11.24 0.71 -19.69
CA ASP A 88 -12.51 0.51 -20.40
C ASP A 88 -13.30 -0.67 -19.86
N ARG A 89 -12.63 -1.82 -19.62
CA ARG A 89 -13.28 -2.99 -19.00
C ARG A 89 -13.77 -2.73 -17.59
N SER A 90 -13.03 -1.96 -16.81
CA SER A 90 -13.42 -1.66 -15.42
C SER A 90 -14.56 -0.66 -15.38
N ALA A 91 -14.54 0.36 -16.25
CA ALA A 91 -15.64 1.31 -16.42
C ALA A 91 -16.95 0.60 -16.82
N ALA A 92 -16.90 -0.26 -17.84
CA ALA A 92 -18.06 -1.03 -18.27
C ALA A 92 -18.64 -1.93 -17.16
N ARG A 93 -17.79 -2.52 -16.30
CA ARG A 93 -18.25 -3.31 -15.16
C ARG A 93 -18.91 -2.47 -14.07
N LEU A 94 -18.40 -1.27 -13.82
CA LEU A 94 -19.01 -0.33 -12.88
C LEU A 94 -20.36 0.19 -13.40
N GLU A 95 -20.43 0.54 -14.67
CA GLU A 95 -21.67 0.95 -15.35
C GLU A 95 -22.74 -0.16 -15.26
N ALA A 96 -22.39 -1.41 -15.50
CA ALA A 96 -23.27 -2.56 -15.37
C ALA A 96 -23.80 -2.76 -13.93
N LYS A 97 -23.14 -2.20 -12.93
CA LYS A 97 -23.58 -2.16 -11.52
C LYS A 97 -24.37 -0.89 -11.17
N GLY A 98 -24.63 -0.01 -12.14
CA GLY A 98 -25.30 1.26 -11.94
C GLY A 98 -24.40 2.40 -11.46
N ILE A 99 -23.07 2.24 -11.53
CA ILE A 99 -22.08 3.25 -11.17
C ILE A 99 -21.53 3.82 -12.47
N ALA A 100 -22.20 4.83 -13.04
CA ALA A 100 -21.89 5.35 -14.38
C ALA A 100 -20.97 6.59 -14.38
N GLU A 101 -20.97 7.36 -13.30
CA GLU A 101 -20.21 8.62 -13.22
C GLU A 101 -18.82 8.40 -12.60
N VAL A 102 -17.98 7.63 -13.28
CA VAL A 102 -16.62 7.35 -12.84
C VAL A 102 -15.62 8.00 -13.78
N LEU A 103 -14.74 8.84 -13.25
CA LEU A 103 -13.64 9.44 -14.00
C LEU A 103 -12.65 8.36 -14.44
N THR A 104 -12.23 8.41 -15.67
CA THR A 104 -11.32 7.42 -16.25
C THR A 104 -10.02 8.09 -16.69
N PHE A 105 -8.91 7.54 -16.24
CA PHE A 105 -7.58 8.00 -16.57
C PHE A 105 -6.77 6.81 -17.12
N GLY A 106 -6.21 6.94 -18.32
CA GLY A 106 -5.51 5.79 -18.89
C GLY A 106 -4.67 6.09 -20.13
N GLY A 107 -3.99 5.04 -20.60
CA GLY A 107 -3.22 5.08 -21.83
C GLY A 107 -1.88 5.83 -21.76
N LYS A 108 -1.49 6.36 -20.61
CA LYS A 108 -0.22 7.08 -20.40
C LYS A 108 0.39 6.70 -19.04
N ALA A 109 1.71 6.66 -18.96
CA ALA A 109 2.43 6.37 -17.73
C ALA A 109 2.13 7.36 -16.59
N GLU A 110 1.78 8.60 -16.93
CA GLU A 110 1.55 9.71 -15.99
C GLU A 110 0.07 9.90 -15.61
N SER A 111 -0.86 9.12 -16.17
CA SER A 111 -2.31 9.28 -15.93
C SER A 111 -2.70 9.19 -14.45
N TRP A 112 -1.94 8.45 -13.65
CA TRP A 112 -2.17 8.36 -12.20
C TRP A 112 -2.02 9.72 -11.49
N LYS A 113 -1.20 10.64 -12.01
CA LYS A 113 -1.03 11.98 -11.43
C LYS A 113 -2.31 12.78 -11.57
N GLU A 114 -2.93 12.74 -12.76
CA GLU A 114 -4.20 13.42 -13.03
C GLU A 114 -5.30 12.90 -12.08
N LEU A 115 -5.31 11.59 -11.79
CA LEU A 115 -6.23 11.02 -10.80
C LEU A 115 -5.95 11.54 -9.39
N CYS A 116 -4.67 11.57 -8.97
CA CYS A 116 -4.28 12.03 -7.63
C CYS A 116 -4.54 13.53 -7.41
N GLU A 117 -4.58 14.33 -8.48
CA GLU A 117 -4.85 15.77 -8.45
C GLU A 117 -6.36 16.07 -8.56
N SER A 118 -7.18 15.06 -8.81
CA SER A 118 -8.62 15.24 -8.98
C SER A 118 -9.30 15.65 -7.66
N PRO A 119 -10.11 16.71 -7.65
CA PRO A 119 -10.91 17.11 -6.50
C PRO A 119 -12.04 16.12 -6.17
N GLU A 120 -12.30 15.16 -7.05
CA GLU A 120 -13.32 14.12 -6.88
C GLU A 120 -12.77 12.87 -6.17
N VAL A 121 -11.53 12.91 -5.66
CA VAL A 121 -10.87 11.77 -5.01
C VAL A 121 -10.35 12.18 -3.64
N ASP A 122 -10.78 11.46 -2.62
CA ASP A 122 -10.33 11.66 -1.23
C ASP A 122 -9.23 10.65 -0.86
N LEU A 123 -9.24 9.47 -1.48
CA LEU A 123 -8.34 8.35 -1.20
C LEU A 123 -7.91 7.65 -2.49
N VAL A 124 -6.62 7.36 -2.61
CA VAL A 124 -6.04 6.57 -3.70
C VAL A 124 -5.47 5.25 -3.19
#